data_82d04f361ae7139744b688f03c4e1654
#
_entry.id   82d04f361ae7139744b688f03c4e1654
#
_cell.length_a   1.000
_cell.length_b   1.000
_cell.length_c   1.000
_cell.angle_alpha   90.00
_cell.angle_beta   90.00
_cell.angle_gamma   90.00
#
_symmetry.space_group_name_H-M   'P 1'
#
loop_
_entity.id
_entity.type
_entity.pdbx_description
1 polymer ?
#
loop_
_entity_poly.entity_id
_entity_poly.type
_entity_poly.pdbx_seq_one_letter_code
_entity_poly.pdbx_strand_id
1 'polypeptide(L)'
;TGIIVCKNFYHIHSELLEIFYSYMQTLTHKNLKIVFVLITENISFIPRNILNRCQVVPLKRPTKGEYIKATTKTLMLNKNINEISNIKNIKGKIPYLNNMNSIICNKILDKIHNYKNIKFLEMRDNLYEIFIFNLDIHSCIYYIINKLVITDSLKKEHMEDVFVKLYKFLKLYNNNYRPIYHLESFIFYLCI
;
A
#
# COMPACT_ATOMS: atom_id res chain seq x y z
N THR A 1 -8.38 -11.44 32.62
CA THR A 1 -7.37 -10.92 31.69
C THR A 1 -7.90 -11.02 30.28
N GLY A 2 -7.95 -9.91 29.54
CA GLY A 2 -8.36 -9.85 28.15
C GLY A 2 -7.17 -9.46 27.24
N ILE A 3 -7.20 -9.90 25.98
CA ILE A 3 -6.21 -9.50 24.97
C ILE A 3 -6.98 -8.85 23.81
N ILE A 4 -6.60 -7.63 23.46
CA ILE A 4 -7.12 -6.90 22.32
C ILE A 4 -6.04 -6.85 21.26
N VAL A 5 -6.30 -7.44 20.08
CA VAL A 5 -5.36 -7.47 18.97
C VAL A 5 -5.80 -6.47 17.89
N CYS A 6 -5.01 -5.42 17.71
CA CYS A 6 -5.22 -4.41 16.67
C CYS A 6 -4.35 -4.74 15.47
N LYS A 7 -4.96 -5.29 14.41
CA LYS A 7 -4.28 -5.60 13.16
C LYS A 7 -4.25 -4.37 12.25
N ASN A 8 -3.21 -4.27 11.42
CA ASN A 8 -3.03 -3.17 10.48
C ASN A 8 -3.10 -1.80 11.16
N PHE A 9 -2.46 -1.68 12.32
CA PHE A 9 -2.56 -0.49 13.16
C PHE A 9 -2.04 0.77 12.46
N TYR A 10 -1.24 0.64 11.42
CA TYR A 10 -0.76 1.75 10.59
C TYR A 10 -1.85 2.44 9.76
N HIS A 11 -3.06 1.86 9.67
CA HIS A 11 -4.23 2.51 9.04
C HIS A 11 -5.03 3.40 10.00
N ILE A 12 -4.65 3.47 11.26
CA ILE A 12 -5.37 4.32 12.23
C ILE A 12 -5.20 5.80 11.86
N HIS A 13 -6.29 6.55 11.92
CA HIS A 13 -6.25 7.99 11.71
C HIS A 13 -5.52 8.68 12.87
N SER A 14 -4.71 9.71 12.56
CA SER A 14 -3.87 10.40 13.58
C SER A 14 -4.67 10.95 14.76
N GLU A 15 -5.87 11.47 14.53
CA GLU A 15 -6.75 11.98 15.59
C GLU A 15 -7.21 10.89 16.56
N LEU A 16 -7.34 9.65 16.09
CA LEU A 16 -7.74 8.52 16.91
C LEU A 16 -6.60 7.98 17.79
N LEU A 17 -5.34 8.33 17.50
CA LEU A 17 -4.20 7.89 18.30
C LEU A 17 -4.23 8.44 19.73
N GLU A 18 -4.65 9.69 19.92
CA GLU A 18 -4.77 10.29 21.25
C GLU A 18 -5.90 9.65 22.06
N ILE A 19 -7.04 9.40 21.40
CA ILE A 19 -8.17 8.70 22.01
C ILE A 19 -7.75 7.28 22.38
N PHE A 20 -7.05 6.58 21.49
CA PHE A 20 -6.54 5.24 21.76
C PHE A 20 -5.58 5.21 22.95
N TYR A 21 -4.69 6.21 23.06
CA TYR A 21 -3.80 6.37 24.19
C TYR A 21 -4.57 6.51 25.52
N SER A 22 -5.66 7.27 25.52
CA SER A 22 -6.51 7.42 26.70
C SER A 22 -7.10 6.07 27.17
N TYR A 23 -7.53 5.23 26.23
CA TYR A 23 -7.99 3.87 26.55
C TYR A 23 -6.89 2.98 27.13
N MET A 24 -5.65 3.13 26.67
CA MET A 24 -4.52 2.41 27.26
C MET A 24 -4.22 2.84 28.71
N GLN A 25 -4.62 4.04 29.10
CA GLN A 25 -4.41 4.56 30.45
C GLN A 25 -5.50 4.16 31.44
N THR A 26 -6.76 4.16 31.01
CA THR A 26 -7.94 4.02 31.90
C THR A 26 -8.18 2.59 32.39
N LEU A 27 -7.44 1.60 31.88
CA LEU A 27 -7.64 0.19 32.21
C LEU A 27 -6.96 -0.27 33.50
N THR A 28 -6.72 0.64 34.46
CA THR A 28 -6.27 0.34 35.79
C THR A 28 -7.40 0.00 36.79
N HIS A 29 -8.52 -0.53 36.30
CA HIS A 29 -9.48 -1.14 37.20
C HIS A 29 -8.85 -2.37 37.88
N LYS A 30 -8.88 -2.39 39.19
CA LYS A 30 -8.22 -3.41 40.08
C LYS A 30 -8.50 -4.86 39.67
N ASN A 31 -9.55 -5.12 38.88
CA ASN A 31 -10.00 -6.47 38.52
C ASN A 31 -9.89 -6.80 37.02
N LEU A 32 -9.48 -5.85 36.17
CA LEU A 32 -9.38 -6.07 34.71
C LEU A 32 -7.95 -5.82 34.22
N LYS A 33 -7.28 -6.89 33.76
CA LYS A 33 -6.01 -6.78 33.04
C LYS A 33 -6.30 -6.95 31.56
N ILE A 34 -6.11 -5.88 30.76
CA ILE A 34 -6.20 -5.91 29.32
C ILE A 34 -4.80 -5.68 28.72
N VAL A 35 -4.42 -6.55 27.80
CA VAL A 35 -3.18 -6.45 27.03
C VAL A 35 -3.54 -6.03 25.61
N PHE A 36 -2.95 -4.96 25.13
CA PHE A 36 -3.07 -4.52 23.74
C PHE A 36 -1.90 -5.09 22.92
N VAL A 37 -2.21 -5.74 21.80
CA VAL A 37 -1.22 -6.23 20.82
C VAL A 37 -1.42 -5.43 19.55
N LEU A 38 -0.50 -4.52 19.25
CA LEU A 38 -0.53 -3.68 18.05
C LEU A 38 0.33 -4.31 16.97
N ILE A 39 -0.29 -4.70 15.85
CA ILE A 39 0.43 -5.27 14.70
C ILE A 39 0.52 -4.18 13.63
N THR A 40 1.75 -3.77 13.31
CA THR A 40 2.02 -2.69 12.35
C THR A 40 3.25 -3.01 11.51
N GLU A 41 3.27 -2.52 10.27
CA GLU A 41 4.45 -2.60 9.39
C GLU A 41 5.39 -1.42 9.60
N ASN A 42 4.89 -0.31 10.13
CA ASN A 42 5.63 0.92 10.35
C ASN A 42 5.34 1.45 11.76
N ILE A 43 6.35 1.95 12.46
CA ILE A 43 6.23 2.52 13.80
C ILE A 43 6.45 4.03 13.84
N SER A 44 6.91 4.64 12.75
CA SER A 44 7.30 6.04 12.71
C SER A 44 6.15 7.02 12.97
N PHE A 45 4.92 6.62 12.65
CA PHE A 45 3.71 7.44 12.87
C PHE A 45 3.16 7.33 14.30
N ILE A 46 3.60 6.34 15.08
CA ILE A 46 3.10 6.10 16.44
C ILE A 46 3.75 7.12 17.40
N PRO A 47 2.95 7.91 18.13
CA PRO A 47 3.47 8.88 19.09
C PRO A 47 4.31 8.21 20.20
N ARG A 48 5.31 8.92 20.69
CA ARG A 48 6.25 8.42 21.71
C ARG A 48 5.56 8.00 23.02
N ASN A 49 4.47 8.66 23.38
CA ASN A 49 3.68 8.32 24.56
C ASN A 49 3.07 6.91 24.48
N ILE A 50 2.64 6.47 23.29
CA ILE A 50 2.16 5.10 23.03
C ILE A 50 3.36 4.14 23.00
N LEU A 51 4.41 4.46 22.23
CA LEU A 51 5.58 3.60 22.09
C LEU A 51 6.26 3.31 23.43
N ASN A 52 6.38 4.30 24.31
CA ASN A 52 6.99 4.15 25.64
C ASN A 52 6.21 3.21 26.57
N ARG A 53 4.95 2.93 26.25
CA ARG A 53 4.11 1.97 27.01
C ARG A 53 4.06 0.59 26.39
N CYS A 54 4.60 0.43 25.19
CA CYS A 54 4.61 -0.82 24.45
C CYS A 54 6.00 -1.46 24.48
N GLN A 55 6.03 -2.78 24.64
CA GLN A 55 7.22 -3.53 24.31
C GLN A 55 7.27 -3.74 22.80
N VAL A 56 8.26 -3.14 22.13
CA VAL A 56 8.43 -3.30 20.68
C VAL A 56 9.13 -4.61 20.39
N VAL A 57 8.49 -5.48 19.62
CA VAL A 57 9.05 -6.76 19.16
C VAL A 57 9.24 -6.69 17.65
N PRO A 58 10.47 -6.50 17.15
CA PRO A 58 10.72 -6.47 15.72
C PRO A 58 10.62 -7.87 15.11
N LEU A 59 9.80 -8.02 14.07
CA LEU A 59 9.69 -9.26 13.32
C LEU A 59 10.38 -9.10 11.96
N LYS A 60 11.40 -9.89 11.73
CA LYS A 60 12.09 -9.95 10.44
C LYS A 60 11.22 -10.67 9.41
N ARG A 61 11.22 -10.21 8.16
CA ARG A 61 10.63 -10.97 7.06
C ARG A 61 11.33 -12.32 6.91
N PRO A 62 10.58 -13.41 6.70
CA PRO A 62 11.17 -14.72 6.49
C PRO A 62 12.08 -14.74 5.26
N THR A 63 13.18 -15.45 5.37
CA THR A 63 14.07 -15.72 4.26
C THR A 63 13.48 -16.74 3.29
N LYS A 64 14.03 -16.85 2.07
CA LYS A 64 13.57 -17.85 1.08
C LYS A 64 13.58 -19.28 1.65
N GLY A 65 14.61 -19.64 2.41
CA GLY A 65 14.73 -20.95 3.04
C GLY A 65 13.65 -21.22 4.10
N GLU A 66 13.28 -20.19 4.88
CA GLU A 66 12.23 -20.28 5.89
C GLU A 66 10.85 -20.42 5.25
N TYR A 67 10.58 -19.70 4.14
CA TYR A 67 9.35 -19.89 3.36
C TYR A 67 9.26 -21.32 2.79
N ILE A 68 10.35 -21.84 2.26
CA ILE A 68 10.40 -23.22 1.72
C ILE A 68 10.11 -24.24 2.84
N LYS A 69 10.70 -24.09 4.00
CA LYS A 69 10.48 -24.95 5.17
C LYS A 69 9.02 -24.91 5.65
N ALA A 70 8.43 -23.71 5.71
CA ALA A 70 7.05 -23.52 6.18
C ALA A 70 6.00 -24.09 5.20
N THR A 71 6.32 -24.20 3.92
CA THR A 71 5.35 -24.61 2.90
C THR A 71 5.43 -26.08 2.50
N THR A 72 6.39 -26.83 3.00
CA THR A 72 6.57 -28.29 2.74
C THR A 72 6.57 -28.72 1.26
N LYS A 73 6.64 -27.80 0.32
CA LYS A 73 6.70 -28.08 -1.12
C LYS A 73 7.83 -27.25 -1.75
N THR A 74 8.52 -27.87 -2.67
CA THR A 74 9.48 -27.21 -3.57
C THR A 74 8.76 -26.09 -4.30
N LEU A 75 8.82 -24.91 -3.74
CA LEU A 75 8.33 -23.72 -4.39
C LEU A 75 9.26 -23.45 -5.56
N MET A 76 8.73 -23.55 -6.76
CA MET A 76 9.33 -22.87 -7.91
C MET A 76 9.23 -21.35 -7.67
N LEU A 77 10.12 -20.84 -6.84
CA LEU A 77 10.23 -19.45 -6.49
C LEU A 77 10.98 -18.70 -7.60
N ASN A 78 10.34 -18.60 -8.76
CA ASN A 78 10.68 -17.58 -9.76
C ASN A 78 10.12 -16.19 -9.38
N LYS A 79 9.36 -16.10 -8.26
CA LYS A 79 8.81 -14.83 -7.76
C LYS A 79 9.77 -14.20 -6.77
N ASN A 80 9.95 -12.90 -6.86
CA ASN A 80 10.66 -12.11 -5.87
C ASN A 80 9.98 -12.26 -4.51
N ILE A 81 10.72 -12.64 -3.50
CA ILE A 81 10.22 -12.81 -2.12
C ILE A 81 9.63 -11.50 -1.59
N ASN A 82 10.13 -10.36 -2.05
CA ASN A 82 9.67 -9.04 -1.67
C ASN A 82 8.23 -8.72 -2.14
N GLU A 83 7.72 -9.47 -3.12
CA GLU A 83 6.36 -9.32 -3.64
C GLU A 83 5.34 -10.16 -2.86
N ILE A 84 5.81 -11.02 -1.96
CA ILE A 84 4.93 -11.89 -1.17
C ILE A 84 4.44 -11.11 0.04
N SER A 85 3.20 -10.62 -0.03
CA SER A 85 2.54 -9.92 1.09
C SER A 85 1.82 -10.88 2.06
N ASN A 86 1.44 -12.08 1.60
CA ASN A 86 0.73 -13.07 2.40
C ASN A 86 1.28 -14.47 2.16
N ILE A 87 1.59 -15.20 3.23
CA ILE A 87 2.14 -16.56 3.14
C ILE A 87 1.19 -17.55 2.43
N LYS A 88 -0.12 -17.28 2.42
CA LYS A 88 -1.11 -18.07 1.70
C LYS A 88 -0.95 -17.97 0.19
N ASN A 89 -0.39 -16.87 -0.32
CA ASN A 89 -0.09 -16.67 -1.75
C ASN A 89 0.95 -17.64 -2.26
N ILE A 90 1.75 -18.20 -1.36
CA ILE A 90 2.79 -19.17 -1.71
C ILE A 90 2.17 -20.51 -2.05
N LYS A 91 1.07 -20.89 -1.39
CA LYS A 91 0.40 -22.20 -1.58
C LYS A 91 -0.64 -22.20 -2.70
N GLY A 92 -1.13 -21.04 -3.11
CA GLY A 92 -2.28 -20.92 -4.00
C GLY A 92 -1.95 -20.31 -5.35
N LYS A 93 -2.53 -20.89 -6.40
CA LYS A 93 -2.72 -20.23 -7.68
C LYS A 93 -3.90 -19.22 -7.61
N ILE A 94 -4.11 -18.59 -6.44
CA ILE A 94 -5.28 -17.74 -6.20
C ILE A 94 -4.89 -16.30 -6.54
N PRO A 95 -5.40 -15.74 -7.66
CA PRO A 95 -5.01 -14.41 -8.14
C PRO A 95 -5.28 -13.28 -7.14
N TYR A 96 -6.34 -13.39 -6.34
CA TYR A 96 -6.73 -12.31 -5.39
C TYR A 96 -5.85 -12.23 -4.14
N LEU A 97 -4.95 -13.17 -3.95
CA LEU A 97 -3.95 -13.10 -2.88
C LEU A 97 -2.65 -12.44 -3.36
N ASN A 98 -2.54 -12.12 -4.64
CA ASN A 98 -1.45 -11.31 -5.15
C ASN A 98 -1.59 -9.87 -4.62
N ASN A 99 -0.49 -9.14 -4.61
CA ASN A 99 -0.52 -7.74 -4.23
C ASN A 99 -1.42 -6.97 -5.22
N MET A 100 -2.62 -6.58 -4.77
CA MET A 100 -3.61 -5.90 -5.60
C MET A 100 -3.07 -4.60 -6.18
N ASN A 101 -2.18 -3.91 -5.43
CA ASN A 101 -1.50 -2.72 -5.93
C ASN A 101 -0.74 -3.01 -7.22
N SER A 102 0.12 -4.04 -7.23
CA SER A 102 0.91 -4.37 -8.43
C SER A 102 0.04 -4.85 -9.61
N ILE A 103 -1.06 -5.58 -9.33
CA ILE A 103 -1.97 -6.04 -10.38
C ILE A 103 -2.66 -4.87 -11.07
N ILE A 104 -3.25 -3.97 -10.27
CA ILE A 104 -4.00 -2.83 -10.78
C ILE A 104 -3.06 -1.83 -11.47
N CYS A 105 -1.91 -1.55 -10.85
CA CYS A 105 -0.92 -0.67 -11.46
C CYS A 105 -0.36 -1.23 -12.78
N ASN A 106 -0.16 -2.55 -12.88
CA ASN A 106 0.26 -3.17 -14.15
C ASN A 106 -0.82 -3.08 -15.22
N LYS A 107 -2.11 -3.28 -14.89
CA LYS A 107 -3.22 -3.04 -15.83
C LYS A 107 -3.21 -1.60 -16.37
N ILE A 108 -2.99 -0.63 -15.48
CA ILE A 108 -2.91 0.79 -15.86
C ILE A 108 -1.69 1.03 -16.76
N LEU A 109 -0.52 0.45 -16.43
CA LEU A 109 0.69 0.54 -17.25
C LEU A 109 0.48 -0.04 -18.64
N ASP A 110 -0.14 -1.21 -18.76
CA ASP A 110 -0.47 -1.82 -20.05
C ASP A 110 -1.37 -0.90 -20.89
N LYS A 111 -2.29 -0.21 -20.23
CA LYS A 111 -3.13 0.80 -20.88
C LYS A 111 -2.32 2.03 -21.29
N ILE A 112 -1.43 2.56 -20.47
CA ILE A 112 -0.56 3.68 -20.84
C ILE A 112 0.29 3.33 -22.06
N HIS A 113 0.88 2.15 -22.12
CA HIS A 113 1.67 1.71 -23.28
C HIS A 113 0.85 1.57 -24.57
N ASN A 114 -0.42 1.22 -24.44
CA ASN A 114 -1.33 1.01 -25.56
C ASN A 114 -2.33 2.16 -25.77
N TYR A 115 -2.02 3.38 -25.32
CA TYR A 115 -2.96 4.50 -25.20
C TYR A 115 -3.70 4.86 -26.50
N LYS A 116 -3.10 4.65 -27.68
CA LYS A 116 -3.70 4.96 -28.99
C LYS A 116 -5.00 4.19 -29.27
N ASN A 117 -5.18 3.04 -28.64
CA ASN A 117 -6.31 2.13 -28.88
C ASN A 117 -7.30 2.08 -27.71
N ILE A 118 -7.15 2.94 -26.69
CA ILE A 118 -7.95 2.84 -25.48
C ILE A 118 -9.12 3.81 -25.51
N LYS A 119 -10.28 3.29 -25.12
CA LYS A 119 -11.44 4.12 -24.84
C LYS A 119 -11.29 4.77 -23.46
N PHE A 120 -11.63 6.05 -23.39
CA PHE A 120 -11.57 6.82 -22.14
C PHE A 120 -12.25 6.11 -20.96
N LEU A 121 -13.42 5.51 -21.18
CA LEU A 121 -14.15 4.80 -20.13
C LEU A 121 -13.39 3.59 -19.58
N GLU A 122 -12.70 2.84 -20.43
CA GLU A 122 -11.91 1.70 -19.98
C GLU A 122 -10.73 2.11 -19.08
N MET A 123 -10.08 3.23 -19.37
CA MET A 123 -9.03 3.77 -18.49
C MET A 123 -9.64 4.20 -17.16
N ARG A 124 -10.74 4.92 -17.20
CA ARG A 124 -11.47 5.38 -16.00
C ARG A 124 -11.85 4.22 -15.09
N ASP A 125 -12.38 3.12 -15.64
CA ASP A 125 -12.77 1.95 -14.87
C ASP A 125 -11.56 1.33 -14.14
N ASN A 126 -10.40 1.23 -14.81
CA ASN A 126 -9.18 0.75 -14.15
C ASN A 126 -8.69 1.71 -13.05
N LEU A 127 -8.85 3.01 -13.22
CA LEU A 127 -8.51 3.98 -12.17
C LEU A 127 -9.46 3.90 -10.98
N TYR A 128 -10.74 3.60 -11.20
CA TYR A 128 -11.69 3.35 -10.13
C TYR A 128 -11.32 2.11 -9.30
N GLU A 129 -10.69 1.09 -9.87
CA GLU A 129 -10.22 -0.07 -9.11
C GLU A 129 -9.28 0.34 -7.94
N ILE A 130 -8.48 1.40 -8.10
CA ILE A 130 -7.62 1.93 -7.03
C ILE A 130 -8.45 2.33 -5.80
N PHE A 131 -9.59 3.00 -6.03
CA PHE A 131 -10.47 3.45 -4.96
C PHE A 131 -11.31 2.29 -4.39
N ILE A 132 -11.82 1.41 -5.25
CA ILE A 132 -12.61 0.24 -4.84
C ILE A 132 -11.81 -0.67 -3.91
N PHE A 133 -10.54 -0.88 -4.21
CA PHE A 133 -9.65 -1.71 -3.38
C PHE A 133 -8.95 -0.91 -2.28
N ASN A 134 -9.30 0.37 -2.11
CA ASN A 134 -8.73 1.27 -1.11
C ASN A 134 -7.19 1.24 -1.11
N LEU A 135 -6.59 1.34 -2.28
CA LEU A 135 -5.14 1.34 -2.43
C LEU A 135 -4.59 2.74 -2.12
N ASP A 136 -3.37 2.78 -1.58
CA ASP A 136 -2.66 4.02 -1.41
C ASP A 136 -2.24 4.61 -2.76
N ILE A 137 -2.81 5.76 -3.09
CA ILE A 137 -2.57 6.46 -4.36
C ILE A 137 -1.10 6.84 -4.55
N HIS A 138 -0.43 7.28 -3.47
CA HIS A 138 0.97 7.67 -3.56
C HIS A 138 1.84 6.47 -3.96
N SER A 139 1.60 5.32 -3.34
CA SER A 139 2.29 4.07 -3.67
C SER A 139 1.98 3.61 -5.11
N CYS A 140 0.74 3.76 -5.57
CA CYS A 140 0.34 3.41 -6.93
C CYS A 140 1.04 4.30 -7.97
N ILE A 141 1.01 5.61 -7.78
CA ILE A 141 1.66 6.57 -8.69
C ILE A 141 3.17 6.39 -8.70
N TYR A 142 3.79 6.22 -7.53
CA TYR A 142 5.21 5.92 -7.44
C TYR A 142 5.58 4.65 -8.19
N TYR A 143 4.80 3.58 -8.05
CA TYR A 143 5.02 2.33 -8.77
C TYR A 143 4.93 2.53 -10.29
N ILE A 144 3.90 3.24 -10.78
CA ILE A 144 3.69 3.50 -12.20
C ILE A 144 4.85 4.31 -12.78
N ILE A 145 5.22 5.43 -12.15
CA ILE A 145 6.33 6.29 -12.63
C ILE A 145 7.65 5.49 -12.63
N ASN A 146 7.94 4.77 -11.54
CA ASN A 146 9.16 3.98 -11.45
C ASN A 146 9.25 2.92 -12.55
N LYS A 147 8.14 2.27 -12.87
CA LYS A 147 8.10 1.29 -13.98
C LYS A 147 8.32 1.96 -15.33
N LEU A 148 7.69 3.11 -15.60
CA LEU A 148 7.87 3.86 -16.85
C LEU A 148 9.32 4.34 -17.03
N VAL A 149 9.99 4.70 -15.93
CA VAL A 149 11.42 5.08 -15.94
C VAL A 149 12.30 3.86 -16.22
N ILE A 150 12.08 2.73 -15.52
CA ILE A 150 12.88 1.50 -15.70
C ILE A 150 12.72 0.92 -17.10
N THR A 151 11.52 1.01 -17.69
CA THR A 151 11.25 0.54 -19.06
C THR A 151 11.67 1.51 -20.15
N ASP A 152 12.29 2.63 -19.77
CA ASP A 152 12.72 3.72 -20.68
C ASP A 152 11.55 4.27 -21.55
N SER A 153 10.32 4.07 -21.09
CA SER A 153 9.11 4.55 -21.76
C SER A 153 8.91 6.05 -21.53
N LEU A 154 9.50 6.59 -20.48
CA LEU A 154 9.49 8.01 -20.18
C LEU A 154 10.84 8.62 -20.59
N LYS A 155 10.82 9.45 -21.64
CA LYS A 155 12.04 10.11 -22.11
C LYS A 155 12.59 11.08 -21.07
N LYS A 156 13.92 11.13 -20.95
CA LYS A 156 14.61 12.00 -19.98
C LYS A 156 14.23 13.47 -20.11
N GLU A 157 13.97 13.92 -21.33
CA GLU A 157 13.56 15.30 -21.65
C GLU A 157 12.22 15.70 -21.03
N HIS A 158 11.32 14.72 -20.82
CA HIS A 158 10.00 14.96 -20.23
C HIS A 158 9.94 14.74 -18.71
N MET A 159 11.03 14.28 -18.10
CA MET A 159 11.05 13.95 -16.67
C MET A 159 10.70 15.14 -15.79
N GLU A 160 11.29 16.31 -16.08
CA GLU A 160 11.06 17.53 -15.31
C GLU A 160 9.58 17.92 -15.34
N ASP A 161 8.98 17.91 -16.53
CA ASP A 161 7.57 18.22 -16.70
C ASP A 161 6.66 17.23 -15.96
N VAL A 162 7.01 15.95 -15.99
CA VAL A 162 6.26 14.90 -15.26
C VAL A 162 6.32 15.15 -13.76
N PHE A 163 7.47 15.51 -13.20
CA PHE A 163 7.58 15.82 -11.76
C PHE A 163 6.82 17.10 -11.38
N VAL A 164 6.82 18.11 -12.22
CA VAL A 164 6.00 19.33 -12.00
C VAL A 164 4.51 18.98 -12.02
N LYS A 165 4.08 18.15 -12.95
CA LYS A 165 2.69 17.67 -13.03
C LYS A 165 2.32 16.78 -11.86
N LEU A 166 3.24 15.89 -11.43
CA LEU A 166 3.07 15.06 -10.24
C LEU A 166 2.84 15.91 -9.00
N TYR A 167 3.68 16.91 -8.80
CA TYR A 167 3.53 17.84 -7.67
C TYR A 167 2.16 18.54 -7.67
N LYS A 168 1.73 19.06 -8.83
CA LYS A 168 0.41 19.67 -8.98
C LYS A 168 -0.72 18.67 -8.69
N PHE A 169 -0.60 17.44 -9.19
CA PHE A 169 -1.56 16.39 -8.93
C PHE A 169 -1.68 16.10 -7.42
N LEU A 170 -0.57 15.87 -6.73
CA LEU A 170 -0.55 15.57 -5.30
C LEU A 170 -1.16 16.70 -4.46
N LYS A 171 -0.85 17.96 -4.82
CA LYS A 171 -1.43 19.15 -4.16
C LYS A 171 -2.95 19.23 -4.34
N LEU A 172 -3.45 18.96 -5.54
CA LEU A 172 -4.88 19.04 -5.84
C LEU A 172 -5.64 17.82 -5.32
N TYR A 173 -5.04 16.64 -5.37
CA TYR A 173 -5.64 15.40 -4.92
C TYR A 173 -6.07 15.45 -3.45
N ASN A 174 -5.22 15.98 -2.58
CA ASN A 174 -5.51 16.05 -1.13
C ASN A 174 -6.59 17.07 -0.76
N ASN A 175 -6.86 18.06 -1.64
CA ASN A 175 -7.71 19.20 -1.33
C ASN A 175 -9.07 19.17 -2.05
N ASN A 176 -9.36 18.12 -2.83
CA ASN A 176 -10.54 18.13 -3.68
C ASN A 176 -11.54 17.00 -3.37
N TYR A 177 -12.82 17.35 -3.51
CA TYR A 177 -13.94 16.45 -3.29
C TYR A 177 -14.02 15.28 -4.29
N ARG A 178 -13.43 15.42 -5.50
CA ARG A 178 -13.48 14.39 -6.55
C ARG A 178 -12.08 14.07 -7.05
N PRO A 179 -11.32 13.26 -6.29
CA PRO A 179 -9.92 12.96 -6.58
C PRO A 179 -9.72 12.23 -7.91
N ILE A 180 -10.73 11.51 -8.41
CA ILE A 180 -10.65 10.75 -9.66
C ILE A 180 -10.29 11.64 -10.87
N TYR A 181 -10.84 12.85 -10.98
CA TYR A 181 -10.56 13.73 -12.12
C TYR A 181 -9.10 14.18 -12.17
N HIS A 182 -8.48 14.41 -11.01
CA HIS A 182 -7.07 14.78 -10.94
C HIS A 182 -6.19 13.58 -11.29
N LEU A 183 -6.58 12.38 -10.83
CA LEU A 183 -5.88 11.15 -11.17
C LEU A 183 -5.96 10.86 -12.68
N GLU A 184 -7.13 10.97 -13.27
CA GLU A 184 -7.33 10.83 -14.72
C GLU A 184 -6.44 11.79 -15.49
N SER A 185 -6.52 13.08 -15.16
CA SER A 185 -5.71 14.12 -15.83
C SER A 185 -4.21 13.82 -15.76
N PHE A 186 -3.73 13.31 -14.62
CA PHE A 186 -2.32 12.95 -14.46
C PHE A 186 -1.95 11.70 -15.27
N ILE A 187 -2.77 10.64 -15.22
CA ILE A 187 -2.49 9.41 -15.96
C ILE A 187 -2.56 9.63 -17.48
N PHE A 188 -3.53 10.40 -17.96
CA PHE A 188 -3.59 10.76 -19.39
C PHE A 188 -2.39 11.60 -19.82
N TYR A 189 -1.85 12.43 -18.96
CA TYR A 189 -0.59 13.14 -19.23
C TYR A 189 0.59 12.18 -19.40
N LEU A 190 0.62 11.05 -18.71
CA LEU A 190 1.67 10.02 -18.86
C LEU A 190 1.52 9.19 -20.17
N CYS A 191 0.41 9.31 -20.87
CA CYS A 191 0.14 8.61 -22.11
C CYS A 191 0.73 9.30 -23.37
N ILE A 192 1.60 10.29 -23.23
CA ILE A 192 2.15 11.09 -24.34
C ILE A 192 3.46 10.50 -24.85
#